data_e9aed259c6eabfd0f98a3dd713a66575
#
_entry.id   e9aed259c6eabfd0f98a3dd713a66575
#
_cell.length_a   1.000
_cell.length_b   1.000
_cell.length_c   1.000
_cell.angle_alpha   90.00
_cell.angle_beta   90.00
_cell.angle_gamma   90.00
#
_symmetry.space_group_name_H-M   'P 1'
#
loop_
_entity.id
_entity.type
_entity.pdbx_description
1 polymer ?
#
loop_
_entity_poly.entity_id
_entity_poly.type
_entity_poly.pdbx_seq_one_letter_code
_entity_poly.pdbx_strand_id
1 'polypeptide(L)'
;MDNDDELAPSALHEFYQKIKKEGSEIIYSDMDIIDAKGKTRDPLCKPDWSPDLFLSQMYLGHLIGFKKSLFEKVGGFRGEFNGSQDYDLLLRMTEMTDKIGHVPEILYHWRDLPSSTAANPESKPYAQTAGLNAIQEHLDRVYGKGAATANETENLFVYDVRYHMNEDCLLYTSDAADEL
;
A
#
# COMPACT_ATOMS: atom_id res chain seq x y z
N MET A 1 -0.60 -12.05 8.53
CA MET A 1 0.73 -12.66 8.69
C MET A 1 0.60 -14.11 8.26
N ASP A 2 1.45 -14.52 7.34
CA ASP A 2 1.47 -15.90 6.87
C ASP A 2 2.15 -16.79 7.94
N ASN A 3 1.88 -18.10 7.89
CA ASN A 3 2.29 -19.02 8.98
C ASN A 3 3.78 -19.35 8.96
N ASP A 4 4.49 -19.01 7.92
CA ASP A 4 5.91 -19.24 7.70
C ASP A 4 6.75 -17.97 7.92
N ASP A 5 6.13 -16.81 8.10
CA ASP A 5 6.80 -15.54 8.33
C ASP A 5 7.09 -15.29 9.82
N GLU A 6 8.01 -14.39 10.08
CA GLU A 6 8.44 -14.05 11.45
C GLU A 6 8.25 -12.55 11.75
N LEU A 7 7.90 -12.25 13.00
CA LEU A 7 7.93 -10.89 13.54
C LEU A 7 9.21 -10.65 14.32
N ALA A 8 9.77 -9.46 14.20
CA ALA A 8 10.79 -9.01 15.14
C ALA A 8 10.23 -9.02 16.57
N PRO A 9 10.98 -9.40 17.58
CA PRO A 9 10.50 -9.46 18.98
C PRO A 9 9.94 -8.13 19.49
N SER A 10 10.41 -7.00 18.96
CA SER A 10 9.97 -5.64 19.32
C SER A 10 8.72 -5.18 18.55
N ALA A 11 8.27 -5.87 17.50
CA ALA A 11 7.29 -5.38 16.55
C ALA A 11 6.02 -4.79 17.17
N LEU A 12 5.39 -5.51 18.08
CA LEU A 12 4.18 -5.04 18.75
C LEU A 12 4.45 -3.89 19.72
N HIS A 13 5.63 -3.85 20.34
CA HIS A 13 6.05 -2.77 21.21
C HIS A 13 6.23 -1.47 20.42
N GLU A 14 6.96 -1.51 19.31
CA GLU A 14 7.21 -0.34 18.47
C GLU A 14 5.91 0.20 17.86
N PHE A 15 5.02 -0.67 17.40
CA PHE A 15 3.68 -0.29 16.95
C PHE A 15 2.88 0.39 18.06
N TYR A 16 2.87 -0.17 19.25
CA TYR A 16 2.18 0.43 20.39
C TYR A 16 2.73 1.81 20.75
N GLN A 17 4.06 1.99 20.78
CA GLN A 17 4.69 3.27 21.08
C GLN A 17 4.34 4.33 20.02
N LYS A 18 4.41 3.97 18.75
CA LYS A 18 4.07 4.86 17.63
C LYS A 18 2.59 5.27 17.68
N ILE A 19 1.69 4.33 17.89
CA ILE A 19 0.25 4.60 18.01
C ILE A 19 -0.02 5.52 19.21
N LYS A 20 0.60 5.25 20.37
CA LYS A 20 0.43 6.07 21.58
C LYS A 20 0.94 7.51 21.38
N LYS A 21 2.04 7.67 20.66
CA LYS A 21 2.68 8.98 20.41
C LYS A 21 1.92 9.81 19.39
N GLU A 22 1.45 9.20 18.30
CA GLU A 22 0.94 9.91 17.13
C GLU A 22 -0.57 9.72 16.89
N GLY A 23 -1.17 8.76 17.60
CA GLY A 23 -2.60 8.44 17.43
C GLY A 23 -2.92 7.76 16.10
N SER A 24 -1.95 7.08 15.50
CA SER A 24 -2.11 6.41 14.21
C SER A 24 -3.27 5.40 14.24
N GLU A 25 -4.04 5.35 13.18
CA GLU A 25 -5.17 4.42 13.00
C GLU A 25 -4.83 3.30 12.01
N ILE A 26 -3.88 3.58 11.10
CA ILE A 26 -3.17 2.61 10.28
C ILE A 26 -1.68 2.80 10.59
N ILE A 27 -0.94 1.69 10.66
CA ILE A 27 0.49 1.72 10.95
C ILE A 27 1.18 0.62 10.14
N TYR A 28 2.37 0.92 9.63
CA TYR A 28 3.18 -0.05 8.89
C TYR A 28 4.66 0.08 9.26
N SER A 29 5.43 -0.96 8.96
CA SER A 29 6.88 -1.00 9.20
C SER A 29 7.66 -1.42 7.97
N ASP A 30 8.97 -1.27 8.04
CA ASP A 30 9.89 -1.88 7.10
C ASP A 30 9.91 -3.40 7.25
N MET A 31 10.45 -4.10 6.26
CA MET A 31 10.56 -5.55 6.24
C MET A 31 11.85 -5.99 5.56
N ASP A 32 12.20 -7.25 5.75
CA ASP A 32 13.23 -7.91 4.97
C ASP A 32 12.77 -9.31 4.53
N ILE A 33 13.64 -9.99 3.82
CA ILE A 33 13.42 -11.37 3.38
C ILE A 33 14.34 -12.28 4.19
N ILE A 34 13.79 -13.41 4.66
CA ILE A 34 14.57 -14.47 5.29
C ILE A 34 14.53 -15.74 4.43
N ASP A 35 15.69 -16.41 4.35
CA ASP A 35 15.78 -17.71 3.70
C ASP A 35 15.25 -18.84 4.60
N ALA A 36 15.21 -20.06 4.07
CA ALA A 36 14.77 -21.25 4.83
C ALA A 36 15.61 -21.53 6.09
N LYS A 37 16.79 -20.92 6.23
CA LYS A 37 17.68 -21.05 7.40
C LYS A 37 17.55 -19.88 8.38
N GLY A 38 16.67 -18.92 8.09
CA GLY A 38 16.48 -17.70 8.90
C GLY A 38 17.54 -16.63 8.67
N LYS A 39 18.32 -16.70 7.59
CA LYS A 39 19.27 -15.64 7.25
C LYS A 39 18.55 -14.50 6.52
N THR A 40 18.69 -13.29 7.04
CA THR A 40 18.10 -12.07 6.47
C THR A 40 18.84 -11.59 5.23
N ARG A 41 18.09 -11.04 4.27
CA ARG A 41 18.58 -10.39 3.06
C ARG A 41 17.58 -9.35 2.55
N ASP A 42 17.99 -8.55 1.60
CA ASP A 42 17.14 -7.63 0.83
C ASP A 42 16.21 -6.78 1.72
N PRO A 43 16.75 -5.89 2.58
CA PRO A 43 15.94 -5.01 3.39
C PRO A 43 15.11 -4.07 2.50
N LEU A 44 13.81 -4.00 2.75
CA LEU A 44 12.85 -3.14 2.08
C LEU A 44 12.48 -1.99 3.03
N CYS A 45 13.24 -0.89 2.93
CA CYS A 45 12.95 0.34 3.65
C CYS A 45 11.89 1.12 2.89
N LYS A 46 10.80 1.46 3.55
CA LYS A 46 9.65 2.13 2.97
C LYS A 46 9.70 3.62 3.26
N PRO A 47 9.18 4.47 2.37
CA PRO A 47 9.01 5.89 2.69
C PRO A 47 7.91 6.09 3.74
N ASP A 48 7.89 7.28 4.33
CA ASP A 48 6.72 7.76 5.06
C ASP A 48 5.49 7.79 4.14
N TRP A 49 4.30 7.92 4.74
CA TRP A 49 3.04 7.84 3.99
C TRP A 49 3.03 8.79 2.78
N SER A 50 2.85 8.19 1.61
CA SER A 50 2.75 8.87 0.33
C SER A 50 1.51 8.33 -0.42
N PRO A 51 0.41 9.09 -0.46
CA PRO A 51 -0.82 8.64 -1.12
C PRO A 51 -0.63 8.39 -2.62
N ASP A 52 0.14 9.23 -3.32
CA ASP A 52 0.38 9.06 -4.76
C ASP A 52 1.20 7.79 -5.05
N LEU A 53 2.23 7.52 -4.25
CA LEU A 53 2.98 6.27 -4.37
C LEU A 53 2.09 5.07 -4.05
N PHE A 54 1.19 5.21 -3.06
CA PHE A 54 0.26 4.13 -2.72
C PHE A 54 -0.74 3.84 -3.84
N LEU A 55 -1.15 4.83 -4.61
CA LEU A 55 -1.96 4.63 -5.81
C LEU A 55 -1.17 3.98 -6.96
N SER A 56 0.14 4.11 -6.97
CA SER A 56 0.98 3.49 -7.99
C SER A 56 1.37 2.05 -7.66
N GLN A 57 1.48 1.70 -6.38
CA GLN A 57 1.84 0.35 -5.93
C GLN A 57 1.51 0.14 -4.45
N MET A 58 1.23 -1.11 -4.09
CA MET A 58 1.00 -1.52 -2.70
C MET A 58 2.34 -1.61 -1.94
N TYR A 59 3.02 -0.47 -1.70
CA TYR A 59 4.34 -0.44 -1.08
C TYR A 59 4.32 -0.72 0.44
N LEU A 60 3.16 -0.62 1.09
CA LEU A 60 3.06 -0.85 2.54
C LEU A 60 3.42 -2.30 2.92
N GLY A 61 3.12 -3.28 2.07
CA GLY A 61 3.49 -4.69 2.23
C GLY A 61 3.16 -5.23 3.63
N HIS A 62 4.16 -5.80 4.30
CA HIS A 62 4.10 -6.28 5.67
C HIS A 62 5.14 -5.53 6.54
N LEU A 63 4.98 -5.32 7.85
CA LEU A 63 3.82 -5.54 8.68
C LEU A 63 2.86 -4.34 8.59
N ILE A 64 1.54 -4.62 8.67
CA ILE A 64 0.53 -3.57 8.74
C ILE A 64 -0.36 -3.85 9.96
N GLY A 65 -0.65 -2.81 10.71
CA GLY A 65 -1.65 -2.81 11.79
C GLY A 65 -2.69 -1.72 11.55
N PHE A 66 -3.91 -1.96 12.01
CA PHE A 66 -4.98 -0.96 11.91
C PHE A 66 -6.00 -1.11 13.04
N LYS A 67 -6.74 -0.04 13.32
CA LYS A 67 -7.82 -0.09 14.30
C LYS A 67 -8.92 -1.04 13.84
N LYS A 68 -9.35 -1.93 14.75
CA LYS A 68 -10.47 -2.84 14.51
C LYS A 68 -11.75 -2.09 14.12
N SER A 69 -12.04 -0.98 14.78
CA SER A 69 -13.21 -0.16 14.44
C SER A 69 -13.17 0.43 13.02
N LEU A 70 -11.98 0.73 12.49
CA LEU A 70 -11.80 1.18 11.11
C LEU A 70 -12.08 0.03 10.14
N PHE A 71 -11.56 -1.17 10.42
CA PHE A 71 -11.84 -2.38 9.65
C PHE A 71 -13.34 -2.69 9.57
N GLU A 72 -14.03 -2.62 10.71
CA GLU A 72 -15.47 -2.86 10.78
C GLU A 72 -16.26 -1.79 10.01
N LYS A 73 -15.84 -0.51 10.11
CA LYS A 73 -16.48 0.62 9.42
C LYS A 73 -16.43 0.51 7.91
N VAL A 74 -15.32 0.02 7.34
CA VAL A 74 -15.18 -0.18 5.89
C VAL A 74 -15.74 -1.51 5.39
N GLY A 75 -16.28 -2.35 6.29
CA GLY A 75 -16.92 -3.63 5.93
C GLY A 75 -15.96 -4.80 5.71
N GLY A 76 -14.70 -4.69 6.17
CA GLY A 76 -13.72 -5.77 6.12
C GLY A 76 -13.21 -6.11 4.71
N PHE A 77 -12.72 -7.34 4.54
CA PHE A 77 -12.24 -7.84 3.25
C PHE A 77 -13.36 -8.13 2.27
N ARG A 78 -13.11 -7.90 0.99
CA ARG A 78 -14.03 -8.18 -0.11
C ARG A 78 -13.48 -9.30 -0.98
N GLY A 79 -14.25 -10.36 -1.19
CA GLY A 79 -13.82 -11.57 -1.91
C GLY A 79 -13.53 -11.35 -3.40
N GLU A 80 -14.17 -10.35 -4.01
CA GLU A 80 -13.96 -9.99 -5.42
C GLU A 80 -12.55 -9.42 -5.69
N PHE A 81 -11.84 -8.98 -4.65
CA PHE A 81 -10.47 -8.49 -4.75
C PHE A 81 -9.42 -9.52 -4.33
N ASN A 82 -9.75 -10.80 -4.37
CA ASN A 82 -8.84 -11.87 -4.01
C ASN A 82 -7.50 -11.75 -4.75
N GLY A 83 -6.39 -11.86 -4.04
CA GLY A 83 -5.03 -11.61 -4.54
C GLY A 83 -4.53 -10.17 -4.38
N SER A 84 -5.43 -9.19 -4.19
CA SER A 84 -5.14 -7.80 -3.82
C SER A 84 -6.13 -7.27 -2.78
N GLN A 85 -6.67 -8.17 -1.95
CA GLN A 85 -7.67 -7.88 -0.93
C GLN A 85 -7.17 -6.92 0.16
N ASP A 86 -5.90 -6.95 0.45
CA ASP A 86 -5.20 -6.05 1.37
C ASP A 86 -5.11 -4.63 0.79
N TYR A 87 -4.81 -4.54 -0.49
CA TYR A 87 -4.76 -3.26 -1.20
C TYR A 87 -6.15 -2.59 -1.23
N ASP A 88 -7.19 -3.33 -1.62
CA ASP A 88 -8.57 -2.85 -1.58
C ASP A 88 -8.98 -2.37 -0.18
N LEU A 89 -8.68 -3.18 0.84
CA LEU A 89 -9.01 -2.84 2.22
C LEU A 89 -8.34 -1.54 2.66
N LEU A 90 -7.05 -1.40 2.39
CA LEU A 90 -6.28 -0.22 2.80
C LEU A 90 -6.70 1.03 2.04
N LEU A 91 -6.99 0.94 0.74
CA LEU A 91 -7.54 2.06 -0.03
C LEU A 91 -8.84 2.58 0.61
N ARG A 92 -9.77 1.69 0.97
CA ARG A 92 -11.01 2.09 1.66
C ARG A 92 -10.77 2.64 3.07
N MET A 93 -9.76 2.15 3.77
CA MET A 93 -9.39 2.69 5.09
C MET A 93 -8.79 4.08 4.99
N THR A 94 -7.92 4.34 4.00
CA THR A 94 -7.30 5.66 3.80
C THR A 94 -8.31 6.73 3.37
N GLU A 95 -9.47 6.35 2.86
CA GLU A 95 -10.59 7.27 2.64
C GLU A 95 -11.24 7.76 3.94
N MET A 96 -11.01 7.06 5.05
CA MET A 96 -11.65 7.33 6.34
C MET A 96 -10.73 8.00 7.36
N THR A 97 -9.43 7.98 7.14
CA THR A 97 -8.43 8.54 8.06
C THR A 97 -7.15 8.95 7.35
N ASP A 98 -6.57 10.04 7.81
CA ASP A 98 -5.24 10.54 7.45
C ASP A 98 -4.16 10.15 8.49
N LYS A 99 -4.55 9.43 9.56
CA LYS A 99 -3.68 9.04 10.68
C LYS A 99 -2.91 7.76 10.35
N ILE A 100 -1.99 7.86 9.42
CA ILE A 100 -1.17 6.74 8.95
C ILE A 100 0.25 6.94 9.47
N GLY A 101 0.75 5.98 10.25
CA GLY A 101 2.07 6.01 10.85
C GLY A 101 3.03 5.01 10.23
N HIS A 102 4.28 5.40 10.08
CA HIS A 102 5.37 4.54 9.65
C HIS A 102 6.36 4.33 10.79
N VAL A 103 6.74 3.09 11.04
CA VAL A 103 7.86 2.71 11.90
C VAL A 103 9.03 2.32 11.01
N PRO A 104 10.08 3.16 10.90
CA PRO A 104 11.21 2.92 10.00
C PRO A 104 12.19 1.90 10.60
N GLU A 105 11.66 0.74 10.95
CA GLU A 105 12.39 -0.40 11.49
C GLU A 105 11.92 -1.68 10.83
N ILE A 106 12.84 -2.62 10.62
CA ILE A 106 12.51 -3.94 10.08
C ILE A 106 11.83 -4.74 11.19
N LEU A 107 10.50 -4.81 11.12
CA LEU A 107 9.68 -5.50 12.12
C LEU A 107 9.01 -6.77 11.57
N TYR A 108 9.20 -7.06 10.30
CA TYR A 108 8.64 -8.23 9.62
C TYR A 108 9.71 -8.91 8.75
N HIS A 109 9.78 -10.23 8.87
CA HIS A 109 10.68 -11.06 8.10
C HIS A 109 9.86 -11.98 7.21
N TRP A 110 9.85 -11.67 5.92
CA TRP A 110 9.12 -12.47 4.93
C TRP A 110 9.94 -13.68 4.50
N ARG A 111 9.39 -14.88 4.67
CA ARG A 111 10.12 -16.11 4.35
C ARG A 111 10.02 -16.46 2.87
N ASP A 112 11.17 -16.49 2.22
CA ASP A 112 11.30 -16.94 0.84
C ASP A 112 11.39 -18.46 0.78
N LEU A 113 10.27 -19.08 0.38
CA LEU A 113 10.21 -20.50 0.09
C LEU A 113 10.02 -20.73 -1.41
N PRO A 114 10.57 -21.84 -1.97
CA PRO A 114 10.37 -22.17 -3.38
C PRO A 114 8.91 -22.30 -3.80
N SER A 115 8.01 -22.53 -2.84
CA SER A 115 6.55 -22.63 -3.02
C SER A 115 5.84 -21.29 -2.80
N SER A 116 6.55 -20.22 -2.44
CA SER A 116 5.91 -18.94 -2.13
C SER A 116 5.39 -18.25 -3.40
N THR A 117 4.33 -17.51 -3.24
CA THR A 117 3.66 -16.77 -4.34
C THR A 117 4.57 -15.72 -4.97
N ALA A 118 5.53 -15.19 -4.21
CA ALA A 118 6.51 -14.23 -4.67
C ALA A 118 7.49 -14.80 -5.69
N ALA A 119 7.76 -16.10 -5.63
CA ALA A 119 8.65 -16.77 -6.57
C ALA A 119 8.08 -16.84 -8.00
N ASN A 120 6.77 -16.59 -8.18
CA ASN A 120 6.13 -16.63 -9.50
C ASN A 120 4.97 -15.61 -9.61
N PRO A 121 5.27 -14.30 -9.73
CA PRO A 121 4.27 -13.24 -9.85
C PRO A 121 3.35 -13.42 -11.07
N GLU A 122 3.87 -14.00 -12.17
CA GLU A 122 3.12 -14.23 -13.41
C GLU A 122 2.02 -15.30 -13.26
N SER A 123 2.05 -16.07 -12.18
CA SER A 123 1.04 -17.12 -11.92
C SER A 123 -0.34 -16.57 -11.49
N LYS A 124 -0.43 -15.25 -11.21
CA LYS A 124 -1.65 -14.62 -10.67
C LYS A 124 -2.08 -13.36 -11.43
N PRO A 125 -2.37 -13.44 -12.74
CA PRO A 125 -2.84 -12.26 -13.48
C PRO A 125 -4.13 -11.66 -12.89
N TYR A 126 -4.96 -12.49 -12.22
CA TYR A 126 -6.16 -12.03 -11.54
C TYR A 126 -5.86 -11.04 -10.40
N ALA A 127 -4.72 -11.18 -9.70
CA ALA A 127 -4.34 -10.27 -8.63
C ALA A 127 -3.95 -8.88 -9.16
N GLN A 128 -3.26 -8.83 -10.30
CA GLN A 128 -2.98 -7.59 -11.02
C GLN A 128 -4.28 -6.84 -11.37
N THR A 129 -5.22 -7.53 -11.98
CA THR A 129 -6.54 -6.95 -12.34
C THR A 129 -7.34 -6.56 -11.10
N ALA A 130 -7.29 -7.34 -10.01
CA ALA A 130 -7.95 -7.00 -8.77
C ALA A 130 -7.37 -5.71 -8.16
N GLY A 131 -6.05 -5.55 -8.18
CA GLY A 131 -5.38 -4.32 -7.73
C GLY A 131 -5.77 -3.10 -8.57
N LEU A 132 -5.78 -3.25 -9.90
CA LEU A 132 -6.24 -2.19 -10.82
C LEU A 132 -7.67 -1.76 -10.50
N ASN A 133 -8.57 -2.72 -10.35
CA ASN A 133 -9.98 -2.45 -10.02
C ASN A 133 -10.13 -1.78 -8.65
N ALA A 134 -9.33 -2.17 -7.65
CA ALA A 134 -9.34 -1.56 -6.34
C ALA A 134 -8.97 -0.07 -6.40
N ILE A 135 -7.91 0.25 -7.17
CA ILE A 135 -7.50 1.64 -7.40
C ILE A 135 -8.61 2.40 -8.15
N GLN A 136 -9.16 1.84 -9.23
CA GLN A 136 -10.21 2.52 -10.00
C GLN A 136 -11.44 2.81 -9.15
N GLU A 137 -11.90 1.84 -8.35
CA GLU A 137 -13.02 2.07 -7.45
C GLU A 137 -12.72 3.14 -6.37
N HIS A 138 -11.49 3.17 -5.86
CA HIS A 138 -11.04 4.23 -4.96
C HIS A 138 -11.11 5.60 -5.63
N LEU A 139 -10.57 5.74 -6.84
CA LEU A 139 -10.61 6.98 -7.60
C LEU A 139 -12.06 7.44 -7.85
N ASP A 140 -12.94 6.52 -8.22
CA ASP A 140 -14.34 6.80 -8.46
C ASP A 140 -15.08 7.28 -7.19
N ARG A 141 -14.70 6.73 -6.01
CA ARG A 141 -15.29 7.17 -4.73
C ARG A 141 -14.77 8.53 -4.29
N VAL A 142 -13.48 8.79 -4.46
CA VAL A 142 -12.84 10.01 -3.93
C VAL A 142 -13.00 11.20 -4.87
N TYR A 143 -12.84 10.99 -6.17
CA TYR A 143 -12.82 12.09 -7.16
C TYR A 143 -14.07 12.14 -8.02
N GLY A 144 -14.90 11.10 -7.99
CA GLY A 144 -16.05 10.94 -8.86
C GLY A 144 -15.74 10.15 -10.14
N LYS A 145 -16.75 9.46 -10.65
CA LYS A 145 -16.62 8.62 -11.84
C LYS A 145 -16.12 9.41 -13.05
N GLY A 146 -15.07 8.91 -13.67
CA GLY A 146 -14.48 9.51 -14.86
C GLY A 146 -13.55 10.68 -14.58
N ALA A 147 -13.30 11.06 -13.32
CA ALA A 147 -12.34 12.10 -12.98
C ALA A 147 -10.89 11.63 -13.06
N ALA A 148 -10.65 10.33 -12.92
CA ALA A 148 -9.33 9.72 -13.06
C ALA A 148 -9.45 8.29 -13.61
N THR A 149 -8.38 7.80 -14.19
CA THR A 149 -8.28 6.43 -14.72
C THR A 149 -7.01 5.76 -14.22
N ALA A 150 -7.14 4.54 -13.69
CA ALA A 150 -6.02 3.68 -13.39
C ALA A 150 -5.71 2.78 -14.58
N ASN A 151 -4.43 2.57 -14.87
CA ASN A 151 -3.94 1.76 -15.98
C ASN A 151 -2.85 0.82 -15.51
N GLU A 152 -2.73 -0.35 -16.14
CA GLU A 152 -1.59 -1.24 -15.96
C GLU A 152 -0.34 -0.62 -16.61
N THR A 153 0.83 -0.95 -16.06
CA THR A 153 2.12 -0.62 -16.65
C THR A 153 2.81 -1.89 -17.15
N GLU A 154 4.00 -1.75 -17.72
CA GLU A 154 4.86 -2.89 -18.12
C GLU A 154 5.33 -3.70 -16.88
N ASN A 155 5.33 -3.10 -15.70
CA ASN A 155 5.74 -3.74 -14.46
C ASN A 155 4.53 -4.30 -13.71
N LEU A 156 4.61 -5.56 -13.29
CA LEU A 156 3.56 -6.19 -12.49
C LEU A 156 3.36 -5.46 -11.16
N PHE A 157 2.10 -5.27 -10.78
CA PHE A 157 1.67 -4.59 -9.56
C PHE A 157 2.10 -3.13 -9.44
N VAL A 158 2.48 -2.53 -10.57
CA VAL A 158 2.72 -1.09 -10.70
C VAL A 158 1.65 -0.52 -11.65
N TYR A 159 1.01 0.56 -11.21
CA TYR A 159 -0.12 1.17 -11.89
C TYR A 159 0.16 2.64 -12.20
N ASP A 160 -0.41 3.13 -13.30
CA ASP A 160 -0.38 4.53 -13.73
C ASP A 160 -1.76 5.16 -13.51
N VAL A 161 -1.83 6.23 -12.74
CA VAL A 161 -3.07 6.97 -12.47
C VAL A 161 -3.04 8.29 -13.23
N ARG A 162 -4.07 8.51 -14.05
CA ARG A 162 -4.23 9.73 -14.84
C ARG A 162 -5.48 10.45 -14.40
N TYR A 163 -5.32 11.70 -13.96
CA TYR A 163 -6.41 12.61 -13.64
C TYR A 163 -6.86 13.34 -14.91
N HIS A 164 -8.18 13.39 -15.14
CA HIS A 164 -8.77 14.10 -16.25
C HIS A 164 -9.08 15.53 -15.80
N MET A 165 -8.29 16.47 -16.29
CA MET A 165 -8.51 17.89 -16.00
C MET A 165 -9.60 18.45 -16.93
N ASN A 166 -10.51 19.26 -16.41
CA ASN A 166 -11.42 20.02 -17.24
C ASN A 166 -10.62 21.02 -18.10
N GLU A 167 -11.06 21.24 -19.34
CA GLU A 167 -10.41 22.18 -20.29
C GLU A 167 -10.29 23.60 -19.74
N ASP A 168 -11.11 23.98 -18.77
CA ASP A 168 -11.09 25.28 -18.10
C ASP A 168 -10.04 25.39 -16.96
N CYS A 169 -9.26 24.32 -16.70
CA CYS A 169 -8.23 24.35 -15.66
C CYS A 169 -6.96 24.99 -16.21
N LEU A 170 -6.78 26.28 -15.94
CA LEU A 170 -5.55 27.00 -16.24
C LEU A 170 -4.41 26.54 -15.34
N LEU A 171 -3.49 25.73 -15.87
CA LEU A 171 -2.19 25.52 -15.27
C LEU A 171 -1.36 26.81 -15.42
N TYR A 172 -1.22 27.55 -14.33
CA TYR A 172 -0.24 28.64 -14.26
C TYR A 172 1.15 28.00 -14.04
N THR A 173 1.92 27.90 -15.11
CA THR A 173 3.36 27.75 -15.00
C THR A 173 3.94 29.14 -14.96
N SER A 174 4.29 29.65 -13.79
CA SER A 174 5.17 30.82 -13.72
C SER A 174 6.58 30.32 -14.04
N ASP A 175 7.05 30.61 -15.22
CA ASP A 175 8.46 30.47 -15.53
C ASP A 175 9.20 31.66 -14.90
N ALA A 176 9.78 31.43 -13.72
CA ALA A 176 10.56 32.42 -13.00
C ALA A 176 11.88 32.80 -13.71
N ALA A 177 12.13 32.25 -14.88
CA ALA A 177 13.32 32.53 -15.70
C ALA A 177 13.16 33.76 -16.59
N ASP A 178 11.95 34.25 -16.84
CA ASP A 178 11.70 35.39 -17.72
C ASP A 178 11.68 36.76 -17.01
N GLU A 179 12.01 36.82 -15.69
CA GLU A 179 12.05 38.08 -14.92
C GLU A 179 13.47 38.52 -14.47
N LEU A 180 14.51 38.19 -15.28
CA LEU A 180 15.88 38.73 -15.07
C LEU A 180 16.38 39.48 -16.27
#